data_64f4488b5ee715a749a80d432af7c755
#
_entry.id   64f4488b5ee715a749a80d432af7c755
#
_cell.length_a   1.000
_cell.length_b   1.000
_cell.length_c   1.000
_cell.angle_alpha   90.00
_cell.angle_beta   90.00
_cell.angle_gamma   90.00
#
_symmetry.space_group_name_H-M   'P 1'
#
loop_
_entity.id
_entity.type
_entity.pdbx_description
1 polymer ?
#
loop_
_entity_poly.entity_id
_entity_poly.type
_entity_poly.pdbx_seq_one_letter_code
_entity_poly.pdbx_strand_id
1 'polypeptide(L)'
;MIIIQDDDSLSLSSSSSISSANNVSGYQNYYLRALRDLGKKSIINSLFYHEKITKNIQKNSVLAAMWLKIAAYDFLKGILALSEIKPMPIHELNQIRKVTIERQDIAEGVKIALECKGLERATRSTISRSIEAICELNSMEYDKELIKIKVNHLLEKGMVSDCYYYLGKM
;
A
#
# COMPACT_ATOMS: atom_id res chain seq x y z
N MET A 1 40.18 64.95 -12.53
CA MET A 1 38.83 64.38 -12.69
C MET A 1 38.97 62.86 -12.61
N ILE A 2 38.81 62.35 -11.40
CA ILE A 2 39.03 60.92 -11.07
C ILE A 2 37.69 60.33 -10.82
N ILE A 3 37.36 59.34 -11.59
CA ILE A 3 36.12 58.55 -11.43
C ILE A 3 36.49 57.31 -10.59
N ILE A 4 35.88 57.19 -9.41
CA ILE A 4 35.94 56.00 -8.55
C ILE A 4 34.72 55.20 -8.91
N GLN A 5 34.92 53.96 -9.38
CA GLN A 5 33.90 52.97 -9.50
C GLN A 5 33.87 52.12 -8.21
N ASP A 6 32.75 52.14 -7.51
CA ASP A 6 32.46 51.22 -6.42
C ASP A 6 31.91 49.92 -7.02
N ASP A 7 32.69 48.86 -6.85
CA ASP A 7 32.28 47.48 -7.10
C ASP A 7 31.90 46.82 -5.76
N ASP A 8 30.65 46.87 -5.40
CA ASP A 8 30.11 46.11 -4.26
C ASP A 8 28.72 45.56 -4.58
N SER A 9 28.67 44.44 -5.30
CA SER A 9 27.48 43.62 -5.38
C SER A 9 27.79 42.22 -5.89
N LEU A 10 28.27 41.32 -5.02
CA LEU A 10 28.24 39.86 -5.30
C LEU A 10 28.64 39.06 -4.03
N SER A 11 27.69 38.84 -3.09
CA SER A 11 27.81 37.73 -2.14
C SER A 11 26.56 37.53 -1.28
N LEU A 12 25.41 37.26 -1.88
CA LEU A 12 24.19 36.92 -1.08
C LEU A 12 23.24 35.91 -1.76
N SER A 13 23.72 35.07 -2.69
CA SER A 13 22.83 34.08 -3.35
C SER A 13 23.19 32.60 -3.15
N SER A 14 24.24 32.27 -2.42
CA SER A 14 24.70 30.88 -2.28
C SER A 14 24.29 30.17 -0.99
N SER A 15 23.76 30.88 0.02
CA SER A 15 23.40 30.25 1.31
C SER A 15 21.95 29.73 1.37
N SER A 16 21.04 30.23 0.55
CA SER A 16 19.63 29.81 0.57
C SER A 16 19.35 28.49 -0.20
N SER A 17 20.16 28.19 -1.21
CA SER A 17 20.02 26.96 -2.00
C SER A 17 20.57 25.71 -1.27
N ILE A 18 21.56 25.84 -0.43
CA ILE A 18 22.16 24.73 0.34
C ILE A 18 21.25 24.32 1.50
N SER A 19 20.59 25.27 2.15
CA SER A 19 19.65 24.96 3.26
C SER A 19 18.37 24.24 2.78
N SER A 20 17.87 24.58 1.61
CA SER A 20 16.70 23.90 1.03
C SER A 20 17.03 22.47 0.56
N ALA A 21 18.19 22.23 -0.02
CA ALA A 21 18.63 20.90 -0.43
C ALA A 21 18.85 19.96 0.76
N ASN A 22 19.43 20.45 1.85
CA ASN A 22 19.64 19.67 3.08
C ASN A 22 18.31 19.33 3.77
N ASN A 23 17.32 20.21 3.76
CA ASN A 23 15.98 19.94 4.29
C ASN A 23 15.25 18.86 3.47
N VAL A 24 15.29 18.91 2.15
CA VAL A 24 14.67 17.89 1.27
C VAL A 24 15.28 16.51 1.51
N SER A 25 16.61 16.43 1.63
CA SER A 25 17.32 15.19 1.96
C SER A 25 16.91 14.63 3.33
N GLY A 26 16.74 15.47 4.35
CA GLY A 26 16.28 15.09 5.69
C GLY A 26 14.87 14.51 5.68
N TYR A 27 13.91 15.14 5.00
CA TYR A 27 12.53 14.64 4.86
C TYR A 27 12.48 13.32 4.10
N GLN A 28 13.26 13.17 3.04
CA GLN A 28 13.30 11.94 2.27
C GLN A 28 13.82 10.76 3.10
N ASN A 29 14.88 10.95 3.86
CA ASN A 29 15.43 9.93 4.75
C ASN A 29 14.44 9.55 5.86
N TYR A 30 13.74 10.51 6.46
CA TYR A 30 12.70 10.23 7.45
C TYR A 30 11.54 9.43 6.85
N TYR A 31 11.09 9.80 5.65
CA TYR A 31 10.03 9.10 4.94
C TYR A 31 10.39 7.63 4.61
N LEU A 32 11.59 7.40 4.09
CA LEU A 32 12.07 6.04 3.79
C LEU A 32 12.20 5.19 5.06
N ARG A 33 12.65 5.78 6.16
CA ARG A 33 12.71 5.10 7.46
C ARG A 33 11.30 4.70 7.92
N ALA A 34 10.34 5.61 7.85
CA ALA A 34 8.94 5.32 8.21
C ALA A 34 8.33 4.20 7.35
N LEU A 35 8.64 4.16 6.04
CA LEU A 35 8.22 3.05 5.17
C LEU A 35 8.86 1.72 5.57
N ARG A 36 10.14 1.68 5.86
CA ARG A 36 10.82 0.47 6.32
C ARG A 36 10.26 -0.05 7.64
N ASP A 37 9.96 0.85 8.57
CA ASP A 37 9.34 0.47 9.86
C ASP A 37 7.91 -0.05 9.66
N LEU A 38 7.13 0.57 8.77
CA LEU A 38 5.82 0.05 8.35
C LEU A 38 5.95 -1.35 7.74
N GLY A 39 6.93 -1.55 6.86
CA GLY A 39 7.19 -2.83 6.22
C GLY A 39 7.52 -3.93 7.22
N LYS A 40 8.47 -3.68 8.12
CA LYS A 40 8.82 -4.61 9.20
C LYS A 40 7.61 -4.97 10.07
N LYS A 41 6.84 -3.97 10.51
CA LYS A 41 5.64 -4.18 11.31
C LYS A 41 4.62 -5.04 10.58
N SER A 42 4.40 -4.79 9.30
CA SER A 42 3.45 -5.56 8.49
C SER A 42 3.90 -7.02 8.32
N ILE A 43 5.20 -7.29 8.10
CA ILE A 43 5.72 -8.67 8.05
C ILE A 43 5.56 -9.38 9.40
N ILE A 44 5.87 -8.71 10.52
CA ILE A 44 5.69 -9.28 11.85
C ILE A 44 4.21 -9.62 12.10
N ASN A 45 3.28 -8.75 11.73
CA ASN A 45 1.85 -9.02 11.83
C ASN A 45 1.44 -10.23 10.98
N SER A 46 1.94 -10.34 9.74
CA SER A 46 1.69 -11.49 8.89
C SER A 46 2.11 -12.80 9.55
N LEU A 47 3.31 -12.86 10.15
CA LEU A 47 3.80 -14.02 10.89
C LEU A 47 2.94 -14.34 12.13
N PHE A 48 2.51 -13.32 12.86
CA PHE A 48 1.59 -13.49 14.00
C PHE A 48 0.26 -14.11 13.56
N TYR A 49 -0.33 -13.65 12.45
CA TYR A 49 -1.55 -14.24 11.93
C TYR A 49 -1.34 -15.65 11.39
N HIS A 50 -0.17 -15.94 10.79
CA HIS A 50 0.19 -17.30 10.40
C HIS A 50 0.19 -18.27 11.59
N GLU A 51 0.73 -17.86 12.75
CA GLU A 51 0.64 -18.64 13.97
C GLU A 51 -0.81 -18.89 14.42
N LYS A 52 -1.69 -17.88 14.30
CA LYS A 52 -3.12 -18.03 14.57
C LYS A 52 -3.79 -19.04 13.64
N ILE A 53 -3.42 -19.06 12.35
CA ILE A 53 -3.91 -20.03 11.38
C ILE A 53 -3.55 -21.45 11.82
N THR A 54 -2.29 -21.69 12.12
CA THR A 54 -1.77 -23.00 12.52
C THR A 54 -2.51 -23.56 13.75
N LYS A 55 -2.81 -22.69 14.73
CA LYS A 55 -3.54 -23.07 15.94
C LYS A 55 -5.04 -23.33 15.72
N ASN A 56 -5.64 -22.78 14.66
CA ASN A 56 -7.09 -22.82 14.46
C ASN A 56 -7.54 -23.67 13.25
N ILE A 57 -6.63 -24.08 12.37
CA ILE A 57 -6.99 -24.76 11.12
C ILE A 57 -7.84 -26.03 11.35
N GLN A 58 -7.58 -26.78 12.41
CA GLN A 58 -8.34 -27.98 12.74
C GLN A 58 -9.59 -27.70 13.60
N LYS A 59 -9.62 -26.58 14.33
CA LYS A 59 -10.69 -26.24 15.27
C LYS A 59 -11.79 -25.41 14.63
N ASN A 60 -11.42 -24.47 13.79
CA ASN A 60 -12.34 -23.55 13.12
C ASN A 60 -11.75 -23.09 11.79
N SER A 61 -12.12 -23.79 10.70
CA SER A 61 -11.62 -23.52 9.35
C SER A 61 -12.01 -22.12 8.83
N VAL A 62 -13.17 -21.60 9.22
CA VAL A 62 -13.62 -20.26 8.82
C VAL A 62 -12.73 -19.20 9.43
N LEU A 63 -12.46 -19.30 10.73
CA LEU A 63 -11.57 -18.38 11.43
C LEU A 63 -10.13 -18.46 10.88
N ALA A 64 -9.64 -19.68 10.60
CA ALA A 64 -8.34 -19.87 9.98
C ALA A 64 -8.26 -19.21 8.59
N ALA A 65 -9.31 -19.32 7.76
CA ALA A 65 -9.39 -18.65 6.47
C ALA A 65 -9.40 -17.11 6.57
N MET A 66 -10.05 -16.55 7.59
CA MET A 66 -10.01 -15.11 7.86
C MET A 66 -8.59 -14.67 8.22
N TRP A 67 -7.92 -15.36 9.15
CA TRP A 67 -6.53 -15.05 9.52
C TRP A 67 -5.58 -15.17 8.33
N LEU A 68 -5.80 -16.17 7.45
CA LEU A 68 -5.00 -16.34 6.23
C LEU A 68 -5.11 -15.12 5.30
N LYS A 69 -6.32 -14.61 5.09
CA LYS A 69 -6.53 -13.40 4.30
C LYS A 69 -5.83 -12.18 4.90
N ILE A 70 -5.94 -12.00 6.22
CA ILE A 70 -5.29 -10.88 6.91
C ILE A 70 -3.76 -11.01 6.81
N ALA A 71 -3.21 -12.20 7.08
CA ALA A 71 -1.78 -12.46 6.95
C ALA A 71 -1.25 -12.12 5.54
N ALA A 72 -1.99 -12.53 4.49
CA ALA A 72 -1.61 -12.25 3.12
C ALA A 72 -1.66 -10.74 2.78
N TYR A 73 -2.64 -9.98 3.31
CA TYR A 73 -2.65 -8.50 3.16
C TYR A 73 -1.45 -7.84 3.83
N ASP A 74 -1.15 -8.22 5.07
CA ASP A 74 -0.02 -7.65 5.79
C ASP A 74 1.30 -8.03 5.12
N PHE A 75 1.45 -9.25 4.62
CA PHE A 75 2.62 -9.66 3.85
C PHE A 75 2.82 -8.77 2.61
N LEU A 76 1.80 -8.65 1.76
CA LEU A 76 1.87 -7.85 0.52
C LEU A 76 2.14 -6.37 0.80
N LYS A 77 1.49 -5.80 1.83
CA LYS A 77 1.76 -4.44 2.30
C LYS A 77 3.20 -4.28 2.79
N GLY A 78 3.71 -5.28 3.52
CA GLY A 78 5.08 -5.32 4.01
C GLY A 78 6.10 -5.32 2.86
N ILE A 79 5.88 -6.14 1.83
CA ILE A 79 6.71 -6.19 0.62
C ILE A 79 6.79 -4.82 -0.07
N LEU A 80 5.66 -4.15 -0.29
CA LEU A 80 5.63 -2.82 -0.90
C LEU A 80 6.43 -1.81 -0.08
N ALA A 81 6.18 -1.75 1.23
CA ALA A 81 6.84 -0.80 2.11
C ALA A 81 8.35 -1.04 2.24
N LEU A 82 8.80 -2.32 2.26
CA LEU A 82 10.22 -2.69 2.24
C LEU A 82 10.89 -2.42 0.88
N SER A 83 10.10 -2.37 -0.20
CA SER A 83 10.54 -1.91 -1.51
C SER A 83 10.44 -0.38 -1.67
N GLU A 84 10.31 0.34 -0.55
CA GLU A 84 10.25 1.81 -0.48
C GLU A 84 9.04 2.41 -1.24
N ILE A 85 8.00 1.61 -1.48
CA ILE A 85 6.77 2.02 -2.14
C ILE A 85 5.68 2.20 -1.07
N LYS A 86 5.10 3.40 -1.01
CA LYS A 86 3.94 3.65 -0.16
C LYS A 86 2.73 2.86 -0.68
N PRO A 87 2.17 1.92 0.11
CA PRO A 87 0.98 1.19 -0.31
C PRO A 87 -0.21 2.15 -0.53
N MET A 88 -0.77 2.13 -1.72
CA MET A 88 -1.95 2.92 -2.09
C MET A 88 -3.14 1.97 -2.22
N PRO A 89 -4.17 2.03 -1.35
CA PRO A 89 -5.22 1.01 -1.30
C PRO A 89 -5.86 0.66 -2.64
N ILE A 90 -6.16 1.66 -3.48
CA ILE A 90 -6.79 1.48 -4.79
C ILE A 90 -5.82 0.98 -5.88
N HIS A 91 -4.52 1.18 -5.70
CA HIS A 91 -3.47 0.82 -6.66
C HIS A 91 -2.55 -0.27 -6.17
N GLU A 92 -2.79 -0.79 -4.98
CA GLU A 92 -1.86 -1.71 -4.29
C GLU A 92 -1.59 -2.98 -5.09
N LEU A 93 -2.62 -3.59 -5.70
CA LEU A 93 -2.44 -4.77 -6.52
C LEU A 93 -1.55 -4.50 -7.74
N ASN A 94 -1.73 -3.34 -8.38
CA ASN A 94 -0.87 -2.93 -9.49
C ASN A 94 0.57 -2.63 -9.05
N GLN A 95 0.73 -2.00 -7.88
CA GLN A 95 2.06 -1.78 -7.26
C GLN A 95 2.77 -3.12 -6.99
N ILE A 96 2.04 -4.11 -6.42
CA ILE A 96 2.55 -5.46 -6.16
C ILE A 96 3.03 -6.12 -7.45
N ARG A 97 2.24 -6.08 -8.53
CA ARG A 97 2.61 -6.65 -9.83
C ARG A 97 3.93 -6.04 -10.36
N LYS A 98 4.09 -4.72 -10.24
CA LYS A 98 5.33 -4.03 -10.67
C LYS A 98 6.54 -4.48 -9.87
N VAL A 99 6.44 -4.47 -8.53
CA VAL A 99 7.53 -4.92 -7.65
C VAL A 99 7.91 -6.37 -7.91
N THR A 100 6.94 -7.24 -8.19
CA THR A 100 7.19 -8.66 -8.47
C THR A 100 7.96 -8.86 -9.79
N ILE A 101 7.75 -8.00 -10.79
CA ILE A 101 8.52 -8.02 -12.04
C ILE A 101 9.99 -7.65 -11.79
N GLU A 102 10.22 -6.64 -10.94
CA GLU A 102 11.56 -6.14 -10.62
C GLU A 102 12.32 -7.06 -9.65
N ARG A 103 11.59 -7.76 -8.78
CA ARG A 103 12.12 -8.59 -7.70
C ARG A 103 11.64 -10.04 -7.80
N GLN A 104 12.35 -10.84 -8.56
CA GLN A 104 12.02 -12.26 -8.76
C GLN A 104 12.22 -13.11 -7.48
N ASP A 105 13.06 -12.64 -6.56
CA ASP A 105 13.30 -13.30 -5.26
C ASP A 105 12.05 -13.41 -4.37
N ILE A 106 11.07 -12.51 -4.53
CA ILE A 106 9.82 -12.52 -3.78
C ILE A 106 8.62 -13.06 -4.57
N ALA A 107 8.79 -13.37 -5.86
CA ALA A 107 7.69 -13.67 -6.78
C ALA A 107 6.81 -14.83 -6.30
N GLU A 108 7.41 -15.93 -5.83
CA GLU A 108 6.66 -17.09 -5.33
C GLU A 108 5.84 -16.75 -4.07
N GLY A 109 6.44 -16.05 -3.11
CA GLY A 109 5.72 -15.61 -1.90
C GLY A 109 4.54 -14.68 -2.22
N VAL A 110 4.73 -13.76 -3.16
CA VAL A 110 3.66 -12.86 -3.64
C VAL A 110 2.56 -13.66 -4.33
N LYS A 111 2.90 -14.63 -5.18
CA LYS A 111 1.94 -15.51 -5.86
C LYS A 111 1.06 -16.25 -4.84
N ILE A 112 1.67 -16.92 -3.87
CA ILE A 112 0.96 -17.63 -2.79
C ILE A 112 0.03 -16.67 -2.03
N ALA A 113 0.52 -15.48 -1.67
CA ALA A 113 -0.29 -14.49 -0.97
C ALA A 113 -1.49 -14.01 -1.80
N LEU A 114 -1.34 -13.85 -3.11
CA LEU A 114 -2.44 -13.48 -4.01
C LEU A 114 -3.47 -14.62 -4.19
N GLU A 115 -3.02 -15.87 -4.25
CA GLU A 115 -3.91 -17.05 -4.24
C GLU A 115 -4.75 -17.11 -2.96
N CYS A 116 -4.16 -16.82 -1.79
CA CYS A 116 -4.91 -16.72 -0.52
C CYS A 116 -6.00 -15.64 -0.52
N LYS A 117 -5.94 -14.67 -1.45
CA LYS A 117 -6.97 -13.63 -1.63
C LYS A 117 -8.18 -14.10 -2.42
N GLY A 118 -8.05 -15.17 -3.19
CA GLY A 118 -9.10 -15.66 -4.06
C GLY A 118 -9.45 -14.70 -5.17
N LEU A 119 -8.44 -14.09 -5.81
CA LEU A 119 -8.63 -13.12 -6.91
C LEU A 119 -9.34 -13.74 -8.12
N GLU A 120 -9.30 -15.06 -8.27
CA GLU A 120 -10.05 -15.82 -9.26
C GLU A 120 -11.59 -15.66 -9.10
N ARG A 121 -12.05 -15.26 -7.91
CA ARG A 121 -13.46 -14.99 -7.61
C ARG A 121 -13.90 -13.57 -7.95
N ALA A 122 -13.00 -12.76 -8.49
CA ALA A 122 -13.28 -11.37 -8.86
C ALA A 122 -14.25 -11.32 -10.05
N THR A 123 -15.53 -11.18 -9.77
CA THR A 123 -16.60 -10.99 -10.74
C THR A 123 -17.42 -9.73 -10.39
N ARG A 124 -18.15 -9.18 -11.36
CA ARG A 124 -19.05 -8.05 -11.08
C ARG A 124 -20.07 -8.40 -9.98
N SER A 125 -20.59 -9.61 -9.97
CA SER A 125 -21.54 -10.07 -8.96
C SER A 125 -20.92 -10.14 -7.56
N THR A 126 -19.70 -10.65 -7.41
CA THR A 126 -19.01 -10.68 -6.11
C THR A 126 -18.66 -9.27 -5.62
N ILE A 127 -18.30 -8.36 -6.52
CA ILE A 127 -18.05 -6.96 -6.20
C ILE A 127 -19.33 -6.28 -5.69
N SER A 128 -20.47 -6.45 -6.38
CA SER A 128 -21.77 -5.90 -5.96
C SER A 128 -22.14 -6.33 -4.55
N ARG A 129 -22.08 -7.63 -4.28
CA ARG A 129 -22.34 -8.19 -2.94
C ARG A 129 -21.36 -7.66 -1.88
N SER A 130 -20.10 -7.48 -2.23
CA SER A 130 -19.12 -6.93 -1.30
C SER A 130 -19.42 -5.46 -0.95
N ILE A 131 -19.86 -4.67 -1.92
CA ILE A 131 -20.26 -3.26 -1.69
C ILE A 131 -21.48 -3.22 -0.75
N GLU A 132 -22.50 -4.04 -1.02
CA GLU A 132 -23.70 -4.15 -0.19
C GLU A 132 -23.32 -4.49 1.25
N ALA A 133 -22.53 -5.55 1.45
CA ALA A 133 -22.08 -5.98 2.76
C ALA A 133 -21.29 -4.88 3.50
N ILE A 134 -20.37 -4.20 2.82
CA ILE A 134 -19.61 -3.09 3.41
C ILE A 134 -20.54 -1.93 3.79
N CYS A 135 -21.52 -1.62 2.95
CA CYS A 135 -22.48 -0.56 3.21
C CYS A 135 -23.41 -0.90 4.38
N GLU A 136 -23.73 -2.16 4.61
CA GLU A 136 -24.54 -2.62 5.73
C GLU A 136 -23.75 -2.66 7.04
N LEU A 137 -22.55 -3.26 7.02
CA LEU A 137 -21.74 -3.45 8.22
C LEU A 137 -21.10 -2.16 8.74
N ASN A 138 -20.88 -1.19 7.87
CA ASN A 138 -20.06 -0.02 8.18
C ASN A 138 -20.88 1.25 8.30
N SER A 139 -21.36 1.53 9.52
CA SER A 139 -22.17 2.71 9.77
C SER A 139 -21.37 4.00 9.99
N MET A 140 -20.07 3.96 10.32
CA MET A 140 -19.34 5.15 10.80
C MET A 140 -17.90 5.32 10.32
N GLU A 141 -17.20 4.29 9.84
CA GLU A 141 -15.73 4.36 9.65
C GLU A 141 -15.29 4.74 8.23
N TYR A 142 -16.13 4.50 7.22
CA TYR A 142 -15.78 4.78 5.83
C TYR A 142 -16.88 5.57 5.12
N ASP A 143 -16.47 6.53 4.32
CA ASP A 143 -17.37 7.26 3.42
C ASP A 143 -17.86 6.32 2.31
N LYS A 144 -19.12 5.89 2.41
CA LYS A 144 -19.78 4.96 1.48
C LYS A 144 -19.78 5.49 0.04
N GLU A 145 -19.95 6.79 -0.13
CA GLU A 145 -19.95 7.41 -1.45
C GLU A 145 -18.56 7.41 -2.05
N LEU A 146 -17.52 7.66 -1.25
CA LEU A 146 -16.14 7.57 -1.72
C LEU A 146 -15.77 6.14 -2.14
N ILE A 147 -16.24 5.12 -1.41
CA ILE A 147 -16.03 3.72 -1.80
C ILE A 147 -16.68 3.44 -3.16
N LYS A 148 -17.95 3.83 -3.34
CA LYS A 148 -18.68 3.65 -4.62
C LYS A 148 -17.98 4.35 -5.78
N ILE A 149 -17.54 5.60 -5.59
CA ILE A 149 -16.80 6.36 -6.61
C ILE A 149 -15.52 5.60 -7.01
N LYS A 150 -14.74 5.13 -6.06
CA LYS A 150 -13.49 4.39 -6.32
C LYS A 150 -13.75 3.07 -7.03
N VAL A 151 -14.79 2.34 -6.61
CA VAL A 151 -15.19 1.07 -7.22
C VAL A 151 -15.63 1.29 -8.66
N ASN A 152 -16.51 2.25 -8.92
CA ASN A 152 -16.97 2.58 -10.26
C ASN A 152 -15.81 2.94 -11.18
N HIS A 153 -14.88 3.77 -10.72
CA HIS A 153 -13.68 4.12 -11.47
C HIS A 153 -12.83 2.90 -11.86
N LEU A 154 -12.64 1.93 -10.94
CA LEU A 154 -11.91 0.70 -11.27
C LEU A 154 -12.68 -0.18 -12.26
N LEU A 155 -14.01 -0.30 -12.11
CA LEU A 155 -14.86 -1.10 -12.99
C LEU A 155 -14.92 -0.53 -14.41
N GLU A 156 -15.01 0.80 -14.55
CA GLU A 156 -14.96 1.50 -15.85
C GLU A 156 -13.65 1.24 -16.59
N LYS A 157 -12.56 1.10 -15.86
CA LYS A 157 -11.24 0.74 -16.40
C LYS A 157 -11.06 -0.76 -16.65
N GLY A 158 -12.06 -1.58 -16.37
CA GLY A 158 -11.96 -3.04 -16.49
C GLY A 158 -11.08 -3.70 -15.42
N MET A 159 -10.70 -2.98 -14.34
CA MET A 159 -9.81 -3.44 -13.29
C MET A 159 -10.57 -4.22 -12.21
N VAL A 160 -11.23 -5.31 -12.60
CA VAL A 160 -12.13 -6.10 -11.74
C VAL A 160 -11.37 -6.74 -10.56
N SER A 161 -10.18 -7.32 -10.81
CA SER A 161 -9.34 -7.92 -9.76
C SER A 161 -8.84 -6.88 -8.76
N ASP A 162 -8.47 -5.67 -9.22
CA ASP A 162 -8.03 -4.57 -8.36
C ASP A 162 -9.18 -4.07 -7.47
N CYS A 163 -10.38 -4.00 -8.04
CA CYS A 163 -11.60 -3.67 -7.31
C CYS A 163 -11.91 -4.70 -6.21
N TYR A 164 -11.87 -5.99 -6.55
CA TYR A 164 -12.09 -7.07 -5.60
C TYR A 164 -11.04 -7.08 -4.47
N TYR A 165 -9.78 -6.86 -4.83
CA TYR A 165 -8.68 -6.73 -3.87
C TYR A 165 -8.89 -5.54 -2.92
N TYR A 166 -9.28 -4.38 -3.46
CA TYR A 166 -9.55 -3.16 -2.68
C TYR A 166 -10.68 -3.38 -1.66
N LEU A 167 -11.82 -3.92 -2.11
CA LEU A 167 -12.98 -4.18 -1.24
C LEU A 167 -12.69 -5.24 -0.17
N GLY A 168 -11.86 -6.22 -0.48
CA GLY A 168 -11.49 -7.26 0.48
C GLY A 168 -10.62 -6.77 1.65
N LYS A 169 -10.20 -5.50 1.65
CA LYS A 169 -9.44 -4.84 2.74
C LYS A 169 -10.35 -4.03 3.67
N MET A 170 -11.57 -3.70 3.24
CA MET A 170 -12.57 -2.98 4.01
C MET A 170 -13.28 -3.91 5.00
#